data_8533b089fdd0898f17a2e5dd4c0b9c2c
#
_entry.id   8533b089fdd0898f17a2e5dd4c0b9c2c
#
_cell.length_a   1.000
_cell.length_b   1.000
_cell.length_c   1.000
_cell.angle_alpha   90.00
_cell.angle_beta   90.00
_cell.angle_gamma   90.00
#
_symmetry.space_group_name_H-M   'P 1'
#
loop_
_entity.id
_entity.type
_entity.pdbx_description
1 polymer ?
#
loop_
_entity_poly.entity_id
_entity_poly.type
_entity_poly.pdbx_seq_one_letter_code
_entity_poly.pdbx_strand_id
1 'polypeptide(L)'
;MASPNRLITLDTETTGLDAQNGDRIIEIGCVAIEGRMMRSTDEHHLQIFVNPEREVPEEAVAIHGITTEYLQDKPKFAEIADKFIDFVKGSTLVIHNAAFDTGFLDMELGRCGRGKISDYCQVIDTVKLAKKLL
;
A
#
# COMPACT_ATOMS: atom_id res chain seq x y z
N MET A 1 16.94 -10.48 0.05
CA MET A 1 16.76 -9.69 1.28
C MET A 1 16.92 -8.21 0.96
N ALA A 2 16.05 -7.38 1.49
CA ALA A 2 16.15 -5.95 1.24
C ALA A 2 17.35 -5.34 1.96
N SER A 3 17.96 -4.34 1.32
CA SER A 3 19.07 -3.59 1.90
C SER A 3 18.57 -2.75 3.09
N PRO A 4 19.36 -2.57 4.16
CA PRO A 4 18.99 -1.65 5.25
C PRO A 4 18.74 -0.21 4.78
N ASN A 5 19.31 0.16 3.63
CA ASN A 5 19.15 1.49 3.05
C ASN A 5 18.03 1.57 2.03
N ARG A 6 17.25 0.51 1.90
CA ARG A 6 16.14 0.49 0.95
C ARG A 6 14.95 1.22 1.54
N LEU A 7 14.58 2.32 0.90
CA LEU A 7 13.39 3.08 1.22
C LEU A 7 12.33 2.80 0.15
N ILE A 8 11.10 2.64 0.56
CA ILE A 8 9.99 2.42 -0.37
C ILE A 8 8.95 3.49 -0.11
N THR A 9 8.68 4.32 -1.11
CA THR A 9 7.51 5.19 -1.06
C THR A 9 6.29 4.34 -1.38
N LEU A 10 5.24 4.48 -0.59
CA LEU A 10 4.02 3.69 -0.76
C LEU A 10 2.80 4.59 -0.72
N ASP A 11 1.87 4.29 -1.61
CA ASP A 11 0.58 4.95 -1.66
C ASP A 11 -0.49 3.92 -1.98
N THR A 12 -1.70 4.12 -1.46
CA THR A 12 -2.83 3.23 -1.73
C THR A 12 -4.02 4.03 -2.23
N GLU A 13 -4.85 3.37 -3.06
CA GLU A 13 -6.20 3.82 -3.34
C GLU A 13 -7.17 2.82 -2.73
N THR A 14 -8.32 3.30 -2.28
CA THR A 14 -9.27 2.51 -1.50
C THR A 14 -10.69 2.79 -1.94
N THR A 15 -11.63 1.95 -1.48
CA THR A 15 -13.05 2.17 -1.74
C THR A 15 -13.64 3.30 -0.91
N GLY A 16 -12.96 3.73 0.15
CA GLY A 16 -13.46 4.77 1.05
C GLY A 16 -12.47 5.06 2.15
N LEU A 17 -12.93 5.65 3.24
CA LEU A 17 -12.07 6.18 4.29
C LEU A 17 -12.00 5.29 5.53
N ASP A 18 -12.79 4.20 5.61
CA ASP A 18 -12.96 3.47 6.84
C ASP A 18 -12.71 1.98 6.67
N ALA A 19 -11.46 1.59 6.90
CA ALA A 19 -11.01 0.20 6.79
C ALA A 19 -11.76 -0.72 7.78
N GLN A 20 -12.10 -0.21 8.96
CA GLN A 20 -12.76 -1.01 10.00
C GLN A 20 -14.22 -1.29 9.66
N ASN A 21 -14.85 -0.44 8.87
CA ASN A 21 -16.24 -0.59 8.45
C ASN A 21 -16.40 -1.17 7.04
N GLY A 22 -15.37 -1.83 6.54
CA GLY A 22 -15.47 -2.63 5.33
C GLY A 22 -14.89 -2.01 4.06
N ASP A 23 -14.28 -0.83 4.15
CA ASP A 23 -13.56 -0.31 3.00
C ASP A 23 -12.30 -1.12 2.74
N ARG A 24 -11.94 -1.25 1.47
CA ARG A 24 -10.90 -2.15 1.00
C ARG A 24 -9.90 -1.41 0.12
N ILE A 25 -8.68 -1.94 0.07
CA ILE A 25 -7.66 -1.45 -0.86
C ILE A 25 -8.01 -1.87 -2.28
N ILE A 26 -7.81 -0.97 -3.25
CA ILE A 26 -8.01 -1.26 -4.67
C ILE A 26 -6.74 -1.06 -5.50
N GLU A 27 -5.75 -0.35 -4.98
CA GLU A 27 -4.46 -0.19 -5.64
C GLU A 27 -3.36 0.01 -4.62
N ILE A 28 -2.21 -0.61 -4.86
CA ILE A 28 -0.99 -0.37 -4.09
C ILE A 28 0.09 0.07 -5.07
N GLY A 29 0.68 1.23 -4.82
CA GLY A 29 1.81 1.73 -5.59
C GLY A 29 3.03 1.89 -4.72
N CYS A 30 4.15 1.32 -5.14
CA CYS A 30 5.41 1.38 -4.42
C CYS A 30 6.55 1.72 -5.36
N VAL A 31 7.45 2.58 -4.90
CA VAL A 31 8.71 2.84 -5.61
C VAL A 31 9.84 2.69 -4.61
N ALA A 32 10.78 1.80 -4.91
CA ALA A 32 11.94 1.57 -4.05
C ALA A 32 13.08 2.49 -4.46
N ILE A 33 13.73 3.03 -3.45
CA ILE A 33 14.90 3.89 -3.61
C ILE A 33 16.04 3.23 -2.86
N GLU A 34 17.12 2.92 -3.56
CA GLU A 34 18.31 2.35 -2.95
C GLU A 34 19.47 3.32 -3.14
N GLY A 35 20.10 3.69 -2.01
CA GLY A 35 21.13 4.71 -2.02
C GLY A 35 20.54 6.06 -2.43
N ARG A 36 21.09 6.68 -3.47
CA ARG A 36 20.63 7.99 -3.96
C ARG A 36 19.88 7.92 -5.27
N MET A 37 19.62 6.71 -5.77
CA MET A 37 19.02 6.56 -7.10
C MET A 37 17.64 5.98 -7.01
N MET A 38 16.69 6.68 -7.62
CA MET A 38 15.37 6.15 -7.90
C MET A 38 15.42 5.46 -9.25
N ARG A 39 15.02 4.19 -9.28
CA ARG A 39 14.98 3.42 -10.52
C ARG A 39 13.55 2.98 -10.79
N SER A 40 13.17 3.04 -12.05
CA SER A 40 11.82 2.64 -12.49
C SER A 40 11.85 1.27 -13.17
N THR A 41 12.66 0.35 -12.64
CA THR A 41 12.69 -1.04 -13.11
C THR A 41 11.72 -1.88 -12.28
N ASP A 42 11.39 -3.08 -12.78
CA ASP A 42 10.49 -3.99 -12.06
C ASP A 42 10.97 -4.34 -10.66
N GLU A 43 12.29 -4.30 -10.42
CA GLU A 43 12.87 -4.56 -9.10
C GLU A 43 12.62 -3.44 -8.11
N HIS A 44 12.34 -2.23 -8.62
CA HIS A 44 12.22 -1.01 -7.83
C HIS A 44 10.83 -0.40 -7.90
N HIS A 45 9.93 -1.03 -8.61
CA HIS A 45 8.58 -0.49 -8.82
C HIS A 45 7.56 -1.61 -8.68
N LEU A 46 6.52 -1.37 -7.90
CA LEU A 46 5.42 -2.30 -7.75
C LEU A 46 4.12 -1.51 -7.86
N GLN A 47 3.26 -1.93 -8.78
CA GLN A 47 1.91 -1.40 -8.89
C GLN A 47 0.96 -2.57 -9.01
N ILE A 48 0.01 -2.69 -8.09
CA ILE A 48 -0.94 -3.78 -8.06
C ILE A 48 -2.34 -3.20 -7.92
N PHE A 49 -3.23 -3.56 -8.86
CA PHE A 49 -4.66 -3.34 -8.70
C PHE A 49 -5.26 -4.56 -8.03
N VAL A 50 -6.19 -4.35 -7.11
CA VAL A 50 -6.76 -5.39 -6.26
C VAL A 50 -8.28 -5.36 -6.39
N ASN A 51 -8.87 -6.54 -6.57
CA ASN A 51 -10.32 -6.69 -6.52
C ASN A 51 -10.76 -6.57 -5.06
N PRO A 52 -11.54 -5.52 -4.70
CA PRO A 52 -11.92 -5.30 -3.31
C PRO A 52 -13.06 -6.19 -2.83
N GLU A 53 -13.62 -7.02 -3.70
CA GLU A 53 -14.76 -7.90 -3.39
C GLU A 53 -15.98 -7.11 -2.92
N ARG A 54 -16.09 -5.88 -3.39
CA ARG A 54 -17.22 -5.00 -3.13
C ARG A 54 -17.30 -3.92 -4.21
N GLU A 55 -18.40 -3.21 -4.26
CA GLU A 55 -18.57 -2.09 -5.16
C GLU A 55 -17.70 -0.92 -4.73
N VAL A 56 -17.13 -0.20 -5.71
CA VAL A 56 -16.42 1.06 -5.47
C VAL A 56 -17.45 2.18 -5.56
N PRO A 57 -17.66 2.94 -4.48
CA PRO A 57 -18.64 4.02 -4.49
C PRO A 57 -18.32 5.11 -5.52
N GLU A 58 -19.33 5.77 -6.05
CA GLU A 58 -19.13 6.81 -7.06
C GLU A 58 -18.26 7.96 -6.55
N GLU A 59 -18.36 8.34 -5.29
CA GLU A 59 -17.53 9.39 -4.71
C GLU A 59 -16.06 9.00 -4.70
N ALA A 60 -15.74 7.74 -4.53
CA ALA A 60 -14.36 7.26 -4.61
C ALA A 60 -13.87 7.27 -6.06
N VAL A 61 -14.70 6.80 -6.99
CA VAL A 61 -14.37 6.84 -8.42
C VAL A 61 -14.10 8.27 -8.89
N ALA A 62 -14.85 9.23 -8.38
CA ALA A 62 -14.65 10.65 -8.73
C ALA A 62 -13.26 11.16 -8.32
N ILE A 63 -12.65 10.53 -7.30
CA ILE A 63 -11.32 10.93 -6.82
C ILE A 63 -10.21 10.24 -7.61
N HIS A 64 -10.27 8.91 -7.78
CA HIS A 64 -9.16 8.15 -8.35
C HIS A 64 -9.45 7.54 -9.72
N GLY A 65 -10.70 7.57 -10.18
CA GLY A 65 -11.05 7.09 -11.52
C GLY A 65 -11.09 5.58 -11.69
N ILE A 66 -10.97 4.80 -10.62
CA ILE A 66 -10.93 3.34 -10.69
C ILE A 66 -12.33 2.79 -10.43
N THR A 67 -12.89 2.11 -11.41
CA THR A 67 -14.28 1.62 -11.34
C THR A 67 -14.35 0.19 -10.83
N THR A 68 -15.53 -0.20 -10.35
CA THR A 68 -15.81 -1.58 -9.96
C THR A 68 -15.54 -2.54 -11.11
N GLU A 69 -15.99 -2.18 -12.30
CA GLU A 69 -15.84 -3.02 -13.50
C GLU A 69 -14.38 -3.25 -13.86
N TYR A 70 -13.55 -2.22 -13.72
CA TYR A 70 -12.11 -2.33 -14.00
C TYR A 70 -11.45 -3.37 -13.09
N LEU A 71 -11.93 -3.50 -11.86
CA LEU A 71 -11.32 -4.35 -10.84
C LEU A 71 -11.85 -5.79 -10.83
N GLN A 72 -12.89 -6.09 -11.60
CA GLN A 72 -13.54 -7.40 -11.55
C GLN A 72 -12.61 -8.56 -11.91
N ASP A 73 -11.66 -8.33 -12.80
CA ASP A 73 -10.71 -9.37 -13.24
C ASP A 73 -9.36 -9.28 -12.51
N LYS A 74 -9.26 -8.43 -11.51
CA LYS A 74 -8.01 -8.27 -10.74
C LYS A 74 -7.96 -9.29 -9.61
N PRO A 75 -6.73 -9.62 -9.13
CA PRO A 75 -6.58 -10.56 -8.02
C PRO A 75 -7.11 -9.94 -6.72
N LYS A 76 -7.53 -10.81 -5.81
CA LYS A 76 -7.90 -10.40 -4.47
C LYS A 76 -6.65 -10.18 -3.64
N PHE A 77 -6.76 -9.41 -2.55
CA PHE A 77 -5.60 -9.12 -1.72
C PHE A 77 -4.89 -10.39 -1.23
N ALA A 78 -5.65 -11.42 -0.83
CA ALA A 78 -5.05 -12.69 -0.38
C ALA A 78 -4.14 -13.32 -1.43
N GLU A 79 -4.43 -13.10 -2.70
CA GLU A 79 -3.65 -13.66 -3.81
C GLU A 79 -2.36 -12.90 -4.05
N ILE A 80 -2.28 -11.63 -3.65
CA ILE A 80 -1.09 -10.79 -3.88
C ILE A 80 -0.31 -10.51 -2.60
N ALA A 81 -0.79 -10.98 -1.46
CA ALA A 81 -0.20 -10.64 -0.16
C ALA A 81 1.27 -11.04 -0.08
N ASP A 82 1.61 -12.26 -0.51
CA ASP A 82 2.99 -12.72 -0.44
C ASP A 82 3.91 -11.93 -1.37
N LYS A 83 3.44 -11.60 -2.55
CA LYS A 83 4.20 -10.77 -3.50
C LYS A 83 4.47 -9.38 -2.90
N PHE A 84 3.45 -8.78 -2.29
CA PHE A 84 3.58 -7.49 -1.64
C PHE A 84 4.57 -7.56 -0.46
N ILE A 85 4.41 -8.55 0.41
CA ILE A 85 5.30 -8.74 1.56
C ILE A 85 6.74 -8.92 1.10
N ASP A 86 6.98 -9.76 0.10
CA ASP A 86 8.33 -10.01 -0.41
C ASP A 86 8.98 -8.75 -0.94
N PHE A 87 8.19 -7.84 -1.52
CA PHE A 87 8.71 -6.57 -2.03
C PHE A 87 9.12 -5.62 -0.90
N VAL A 88 8.33 -5.54 0.17
CA VAL A 88 8.53 -4.52 1.22
C VAL A 88 9.35 -4.99 2.41
N LYS A 89 9.43 -6.29 2.68
CA LYS A 89 10.04 -6.78 3.91
C LYS A 89 11.50 -6.35 4.03
N GLY A 90 11.89 -5.94 5.23
CA GLY A 90 13.24 -5.47 5.51
C GLY A 90 13.51 -4.05 5.05
N SER A 91 12.54 -3.37 4.45
CA SER A 91 12.66 -1.99 3.97
C SER A 91 12.06 -1.02 4.98
N THR A 92 12.27 0.28 4.76
CA THR A 92 11.56 1.34 5.45
C THR A 92 10.54 1.93 4.50
N LEU A 93 9.27 1.91 4.88
CA LEU A 93 8.20 2.51 4.10
C LEU A 93 8.11 3.99 4.44
N VAL A 94 8.05 4.81 3.41
CA VAL A 94 7.87 6.26 3.53
C VAL A 94 6.49 6.59 2.98
N ILE A 95 5.59 7.00 3.86
CA ILE A 95 4.18 7.16 3.53
C ILE A 95 3.69 8.54 4.00
N HIS A 96 2.97 9.22 3.13
CA HIS A 96 2.34 10.50 3.47
C HIS A 96 1.02 10.21 4.20
N ASN A 97 0.89 10.67 5.45
CA ASN A 97 -0.25 10.37 6.32
C ASN A 97 -0.38 8.85 6.55
N ALA A 98 0.67 8.27 7.09
CA ALA A 98 0.86 6.82 7.14
C ALA A 98 -0.25 6.06 7.87
N ALA A 99 -0.87 6.66 8.90
CA ALA A 99 -1.90 5.96 9.68
C ALA A 99 -3.06 5.49 8.79
N PHE A 100 -3.41 6.25 7.75
CA PHE A 100 -4.46 5.87 6.81
C PHE A 100 -4.07 4.58 6.06
N ASP A 101 -2.90 4.60 5.40
CA ASP A 101 -2.46 3.47 4.58
C ASP A 101 -2.14 2.24 5.43
N THR A 102 -1.48 2.41 6.58
CA THR A 102 -1.15 1.29 7.45
C THR A 102 -2.40 0.66 8.05
N GLY A 103 -3.42 1.45 8.35
CA GLY A 103 -4.70 0.93 8.82
C GLY A 103 -5.33 0.00 7.80
N PHE A 104 -5.35 0.40 6.53
CA PHE A 104 -5.86 -0.45 5.45
C PHE A 104 -4.99 -1.68 5.24
N LEU A 105 -3.66 -1.52 5.22
CA LEU A 105 -2.75 -2.65 5.04
C LEU A 105 -2.88 -3.67 6.18
N ASP A 106 -2.98 -3.20 7.42
CA ASP A 106 -3.12 -4.09 8.57
C ASP A 106 -4.45 -4.87 8.52
N MET A 107 -5.53 -4.22 8.11
CA MET A 107 -6.81 -4.91 7.95
C MET A 107 -6.73 -5.98 6.86
N GLU A 108 -6.14 -5.66 5.72
CA GLU A 108 -6.01 -6.63 4.62
C GLU A 108 -5.10 -7.80 5.00
N LEU A 109 -3.95 -7.51 5.59
CA LEU A 109 -3.03 -8.56 6.04
C LEU A 109 -3.66 -9.43 7.11
N GLY A 110 -4.39 -8.83 8.05
CA GLY A 110 -5.08 -9.57 9.11
C GLY A 110 -6.15 -10.51 8.57
N ARG A 111 -6.90 -10.08 7.53
CA ARG A 111 -7.93 -10.93 6.92
C ARG A 111 -7.37 -12.19 6.30
N CYS A 112 -6.13 -12.17 5.81
CA CYS A 112 -5.51 -13.35 5.22
C CYS A 112 -4.46 -14.00 6.13
N GLY A 113 -4.45 -13.64 7.42
CA GLY A 113 -3.59 -14.29 8.42
C GLY A 113 -2.12 -13.96 8.29
N ARG A 114 -1.78 -12.79 7.76
CA ARG A 114 -0.39 -12.40 7.49
C ARG A 114 0.17 -11.38 8.49
N GLY A 115 -0.52 -11.11 9.60
CA GLY A 115 -0.03 -10.20 10.63
C GLY A 115 -0.27 -8.73 10.31
N LYS A 116 0.73 -7.91 10.56
CA LYS A 116 0.68 -6.46 10.38
C LYS A 116 1.87 -5.99 9.56
N ILE A 117 1.75 -4.81 8.96
CA ILE A 117 2.83 -4.24 8.17
C ILE A 117 4.09 -4.01 9.02
N SER A 118 3.93 -3.65 10.29
CA SER A 118 5.06 -3.44 11.20
C SER A 118 5.84 -4.72 11.51
N ASP A 119 5.29 -5.89 11.21
CA ASP A 119 6.03 -7.15 11.35
C ASP A 119 7.10 -7.31 10.27
N TYR A 120 6.99 -6.57 9.18
CA TYR A 120 7.86 -6.73 8.00
C TYR A 120 8.79 -5.55 7.77
N CYS A 121 8.38 -4.33 8.14
CA CYS A 121 9.13 -3.12 7.82
C CYS A 121 8.86 -2.02 8.82
N GLN A 122 9.76 -1.02 8.82
CA GLN A 122 9.55 0.22 9.56
C GLN A 122 8.75 1.19 8.70
N VAL A 123 8.04 2.12 9.34
CA VAL A 123 7.22 3.11 8.65
C VAL A 123 7.59 4.51 9.12
N ILE A 124 7.84 5.40 8.15
CA ILE A 124 8.05 6.83 8.39
C ILE A 124 6.86 7.58 7.79
N ASP A 125 6.22 8.41 8.60
CA ASP A 125 5.15 9.29 8.16
C ASP A 125 5.74 10.65 7.79
N THR A 126 5.65 11.02 6.51
CA THR A 126 6.23 12.28 6.04
C THR A 126 5.52 13.50 6.62
N VAL A 127 4.24 13.42 6.97
CA VAL A 127 3.51 14.51 7.62
C VAL A 127 4.09 14.75 9.01
N LYS A 128 4.28 13.69 9.80
CA LYS A 128 4.86 13.80 11.13
C LYS A 128 6.31 14.27 11.09
N LEU A 129 7.07 13.80 10.11
CA LEU A 129 8.45 14.23 9.92
C LEU A 129 8.52 15.72 9.59
N ALA A 130 7.66 16.21 8.69
CA ALA A 130 7.61 17.62 8.33
C ALA A 130 7.26 18.50 9.53
N LYS A 131 6.28 18.10 10.34
CA LYS A 131 5.88 18.83 11.55
C LYS A 131 7.03 18.89 12.56
N LYS A 132 7.83 17.84 12.64
CA LYS A 132 8.95 17.78 13.57
C LYS A 132 10.11 18.68 13.14
N LEU A 133 10.29 18.85 11.83
CA LEU A 133 11.38 19.64 11.26
C LEU A 133 11.03 21.13 11.11
N LEU A 134 9.77 21.47 11.11
CA LEU A 134 9.29 22.83 11.01
C LEU A 134 8.90 23.38 12.38
#